data_1f6de5ea299f61088a0a1f056747c1e3
#
_entry.id   1f6de5ea299f61088a0a1f056747c1e3
#
_cell.length_a   1.000
_cell.length_b   1.000
_cell.length_c   1.000
_cell.angle_alpha   90.00
_cell.angle_beta   90.00
_cell.angle_gamma   90.00
#
_symmetry.space_group_name_H-M   'P 1'
#
loop_
_entity.id
_entity.type
_entity.pdbx_description
1 polymer ?
#
loop_
_entity_poly.entity_id
_entity_poly.type
_entity_poly.pdbx_seq_one_letter_code
_entity_poly.pdbx_strand_id
1 'polypeptide(L)' 'SEKTEGRKINAAKIEEDKDGYMITDLNSTNGTSVNGRFLETNESIHIEPGEMLSFADQRYRFL' A
#
# COMPACT_ATOMS: atom_id res chain seq x y z
N SER A 1 16.75 12.26 5.30
CA SER A 1 16.95 11.88 5.59
C SER A 1 17.38 11.23 6.09
N GLU A 2 17.69 11.15 6.19
CA GLU A 2 18.13 10.56 6.66
C GLU A 2 17.94 10.19 7.61
N LYS A 3 17.70 10.38 8.19
CA LYS A 3 17.44 9.97 9.23
C LYS A 3 16.55 8.95 9.28
N THR A 4 15.92 8.64 8.44
CA THR A 4 15.12 7.52 8.49
C THR A 4 15.86 6.33 8.12
N GLU A 5 17.13 6.48 7.92
CA GLU A 5 17.83 5.35 7.57
C GLU A 5 17.80 4.45 8.66
N GLY A 6 17.77 3.28 8.55
CA GLY A 6 17.68 2.35 9.59
C GLY A 6 16.29 2.11 10.04
N ARG A 7 15.42 3.05 9.79
CA ARG A 7 14.11 2.90 10.14
C ARG A 7 13.28 2.89 8.97
N LYS A 8 13.68 2.35 7.90
CA LYS A 8 12.97 2.35 6.74
C LYS A 8 11.63 1.75 6.92
N ILE A 9 10.61 2.40 6.57
CA ILE A 9 9.30 1.90 6.64
C ILE A 9 8.85 1.58 5.27
N ASN A 10 8.83 0.33 4.95
CA ASN A 10 8.40 -0.09 3.64
C ASN A 10 6.96 -0.45 3.76
N ALA A 11 6.10 0.34 3.26
CA ALA A 11 4.68 0.05 3.35
C ALA A 11 4.15 -0.35 2.00
N ALA A 12 3.78 0.62 1.19
CA ALA A 12 3.18 0.33 -0.09
C ALA A 12 3.35 1.54 -0.97
N LYS A 13 3.20 1.35 -2.26
CA LYS A 13 3.20 2.50 -3.16
C LYS A 13 1.95 2.45 -4.00
N ILE A 14 1.47 3.61 -4.37
CA ILE A 14 0.31 3.73 -5.21
C ILE A 14 0.73 4.45 -6.46
N GLU A 15 0.43 3.85 -7.61
CA GLU A 15 0.82 4.41 -8.89
C GLU A 15 -0.40 4.57 -9.77
N GLU A 16 -0.41 5.56 -10.61
CA GLU A 16 -1.47 5.76 -11.55
C GLU A 16 -1.04 5.20 -12.90
N ASP A 17 -1.96 4.50 -13.56
CA ASP A 17 -1.68 4.04 -14.92
C ASP A 17 -2.91 4.39 -15.74
N LYS A 18 -2.97 3.96 -16.97
CA LYS A 18 -4.06 4.36 -17.83
C LYS A 18 -5.38 3.73 -17.45
N ASP A 19 -5.35 2.72 -16.62
CA ASP A 19 -6.57 2.07 -16.20
C ASP A 19 -7.00 2.49 -14.80
N GLY A 20 -6.31 3.44 -14.21
CA GLY A 20 -6.66 3.92 -12.89
C GLY A 20 -5.46 3.87 -11.96
N TYR A 21 -5.66 3.35 -10.76
CA TYR A 21 -4.59 3.32 -9.76
C TYR A 21 -4.31 1.90 -9.33
N MET A 22 -3.09 1.68 -8.91
CA MET A 22 -2.65 0.36 -8.51
C MET A 22 -1.82 0.48 -7.25
N ILE A 23 -2.05 -0.41 -6.29
CA ILE A 23 -1.29 -0.41 -5.06
C ILE A 23 -0.40 -1.66 -5.02
N THR A 24 0.82 -1.48 -4.57
CA THR A 24 1.79 -2.57 -4.51
C THR A 24 2.36 -2.63 -3.09
N ASP A 25 2.39 -3.82 -2.52
CA ASP A 25 3.00 -4.00 -1.21
C ASP A 25 4.52 -4.06 -1.38
N LEU A 26 5.23 -3.25 -0.60
CA LEU A 26 6.68 -3.19 -0.70
C LEU A 26 7.32 -3.88 0.48
N ASN A 27 6.83 -5.07 0.81
CA ASN A 27 7.40 -5.85 1.91
C ASN A 27 7.20 -5.12 3.23
N SER A 28 5.97 -4.67 3.45
CA SER A 28 5.68 -3.91 4.65
C SER A 28 5.70 -4.81 5.87
N THR A 29 6.07 -4.25 7.00
CA THR A 29 6.16 -5.00 8.23
C THR A 29 4.80 -5.49 8.67
N ASN A 30 3.80 -4.66 8.58
CA ASN A 30 2.49 -5.02 9.05
C ASN A 30 1.55 -5.47 7.94
N GLY A 31 2.04 -5.51 6.72
CA GLY A 31 1.22 -5.96 5.61
C GLY A 31 0.41 -4.84 4.99
N THR A 32 -0.01 -5.05 3.78
CA THR A 32 -0.86 -4.12 3.06
C THR A 32 -2.13 -4.87 2.70
N SER A 33 -3.27 -4.30 2.97
CA SER A 33 -4.52 -4.95 2.61
C SER A 33 -5.44 -3.98 1.90
N VAL A 34 -6.31 -4.54 1.06
CA VAL A 34 -7.32 -3.79 0.36
C VAL A 34 -8.64 -4.47 0.68
N ASN A 35 -9.53 -3.75 1.34
CA ASN A 35 -10.81 -4.27 1.77
C ASN A 35 -10.65 -5.55 2.59
N GLY A 36 -9.58 -5.62 3.39
CA GLY A 36 -9.36 -6.77 4.24
C GLY A 36 -8.57 -7.90 3.63
N ARG A 37 -8.22 -7.80 2.35
CA ARG A 37 -7.44 -8.84 1.72
C ARG A 37 -5.99 -8.42 1.71
N PHE A 38 -5.13 -9.21 2.31
CA PHE A 38 -3.73 -8.86 2.37
C PHE A 38 -3.00 -9.24 1.09
N LEU A 39 -2.12 -8.36 0.66
CA LEU A 39 -1.30 -8.58 -0.52
C LEU A 39 -0.03 -9.30 -0.11
N GLU A 40 0.53 -10.03 -1.06
CA GLU A 40 1.84 -10.62 -0.83
C GLU A 40 2.90 -9.60 -1.20
N THR A 41 4.11 -9.82 -0.75
CA THR A 41 5.20 -8.91 -1.03
C THR A 41 5.32 -8.68 -2.53
N ASN A 42 5.35 -7.42 -2.91
CA ASN A 42 5.45 -6.99 -4.31
C ASN A 42 4.24 -7.34 -5.16
N GLU A 43 3.17 -7.76 -4.54
CA GLU A 43 1.94 -8.01 -5.29
C GLU A 43 1.26 -6.66 -5.56
N SER A 44 0.74 -6.49 -6.76
CA SER A 44 0.06 -5.26 -7.16
C SER A 44 -1.37 -5.57 -7.55
N ILE A 45 -2.30 -4.74 -7.13
CA ILE A 45 -3.67 -4.88 -7.59
C ILE A 45 -4.23 -3.49 -7.84
N HIS A 46 -5.23 -3.43 -8.69
CA HIS A 46 -5.89 -2.16 -8.96
C HIS A 46 -6.82 -1.82 -7.83
N ILE A 47 -6.99 -0.52 -7.58
CA ILE A 47 -7.88 -0.05 -6.54
C ILE A 47 -8.81 0.98 -7.11
N GLU A 48 -9.98 1.11 -6.49
CA GLU A 48 -11.01 2.01 -6.93
C GLU A 48 -11.35 2.99 -5.81
N PRO A 49 -11.86 4.16 -6.14
CA PRO A 49 -12.27 5.09 -5.09
C PRO A 49 -13.28 4.44 -4.16
N GLY A 50 -13.13 4.70 -2.89
CA GLY A 50 -14.03 4.13 -1.91
C GLY A 50 -13.51 2.89 -1.22
N GLU A 51 -12.48 2.27 -1.77
CA GLU A 51 -11.96 1.06 -1.16
C GLU A 51 -11.12 1.40 0.06
N MET A 52 -11.10 0.50 1.02
CA MET A 52 -10.37 0.72 2.25
C MET A 52 -9.00 0.09 2.14
N LEU A 53 -7.97 0.91 2.35
CA LEU A 53 -6.59 0.46 2.28
C LEU A 53 -6.02 0.45 3.68
N SER A 54 -5.17 -0.52 3.97
CA SER A 54 -4.52 -0.58 5.26
C SER A 54 -3.05 -0.89 5.07
N PHE A 55 -2.20 -0.06 5.63
CA PHE A 55 -0.77 -0.34 5.64
C PHE A 55 -0.15 0.53 6.73
N ALA A 56 0.99 0.10 7.23
CA ALA A 56 1.71 0.82 8.28
C ALA A 56 0.84 1.06 9.50
N ASP A 57 0.00 0.06 9.86
CA ASP A 57 -0.87 0.16 11.01
C ASP A 57 -1.92 1.23 10.90
N GLN A 58 -2.17 1.75 9.72
CA GLN A 58 -3.17 2.79 9.52
C GLN A 58 -4.13 2.32 8.45
N ARG A 59 -5.32 2.88 8.49
CA ARG A 59 -6.31 2.59 7.48
C ARG A 59 -6.64 3.85 6.74
N TYR A 60 -6.83 3.72 5.45
CA TYR A 60 -7.12 4.86 4.59
C TYR A 60 -8.22 4.48 3.63
N ARG A 61 -9.08 5.43 3.31
CA ARG A 61 -10.07 5.19 2.28
C ARG A 61 -9.57 5.88 1.02
N PHE A 62 -9.56 5.16 -0.07
CA PHE A 62 -9.08 5.71 -1.32
C PHE A 62 -10.18 6.58 -1.92
N LEU A 63 -9.89 7.83 -2.14
CA LEU A 63 -10.87 8.76 -2.68
C LEU A 63 -10.51 9.23 -4.12
#